data_5d69d47357b58be5fc0c7703d190c8f9
#
_entry.id   5d69d47357b58be5fc0c7703d190c8f9
#
_cell.length_a   1.000
_cell.length_b   1.000
_cell.length_c   1.000
_cell.angle_alpha   90.00
_cell.angle_beta   90.00
_cell.angle_gamma   90.00
#
_symmetry.space_group_name_H-M   'P 1'
#
loop_
_entity.id
_entity.type
_entity.pdbx_description
1 polymer ?
#
loop_
_entity_poly.entity_id
_entity_poly.type
_entity_poly.pdbx_seq_one_letter_code
_entity_poly.pdbx_strand_id
1 'polypeptide(L)'
;MFNFDEPRYEKVVSDALALRPQIEAAVDEVCEQGYSNIFFIGCGGTWAHTLPMKYWVETTTADVDVHCEIAAEFLACPPKTFNKDSVCVFSTRTGTTPEIIEAAKFCQEQGARTLMYVSNDNTPATEYADYKFFSFAEDDVLCEAIYTYQITLVARFLKNAGAFPKYDTFMEEFGNIAPFLIKPRTPRTSAAPPWPRTSRTPTTTW
;
A
#
# COMPACT_ATOMS: atom_id res chain seq x y z
N MET A 1 8.31 17.16 -25.02
CA MET A 1 8.89 15.97 -24.37
C MET A 1 9.11 16.37 -22.92
N PHE A 2 8.45 15.71 -21.98
CA PHE A 2 8.66 15.99 -20.57
C PHE A 2 10.09 15.59 -20.21
N ASN A 3 10.74 16.39 -19.39
CA ASN A 3 12.12 16.14 -18.96
C ASN A 3 12.06 15.08 -17.85
N PHE A 4 12.02 13.79 -18.23
CA PHE A 4 12.02 12.68 -17.29
C PHE A 4 13.44 12.45 -16.76
N ASP A 5 13.62 12.60 -15.46
CA ASP A 5 14.89 12.35 -14.77
C ASP A 5 14.97 10.87 -14.36
N GLU A 6 15.47 10.05 -15.29
CA GLU A 6 15.58 8.60 -15.11
C GLU A 6 16.43 8.21 -13.89
N PRO A 7 17.65 8.77 -13.66
CA PRO A 7 18.45 8.44 -12.49
C PRO A 7 17.75 8.76 -11.16
N ARG A 8 17.04 9.88 -11.12
CA ARG A 8 16.27 10.27 -9.92
C ARG A 8 15.10 9.31 -9.67
N TYR A 9 14.38 8.95 -10.71
CA TYR A 9 13.28 7.98 -10.63
C TYR A 9 13.77 6.62 -10.14
N GLU A 10 14.84 6.10 -10.75
CA GLU A 10 15.45 4.83 -10.34
C GLU A 10 15.91 4.86 -8.88
N LYS A 11 16.51 5.97 -8.45
CA LYS A 11 16.93 6.15 -7.06
C LYS A 11 15.75 6.08 -6.09
N VAL A 12 14.65 6.79 -6.35
CA VAL A 12 13.47 6.81 -5.47
C VAL A 12 12.86 5.41 -5.34
N VAL A 13 12.71 4.68 -6.44
CA VAL A 13 12.20 3.31 -6.41
C VAL A 13 13.15 2.39 -5.67
N SER A 14 14.46 2.51 -5.88
CA SER A 14 15.47 1.70 -5.20
C SER A 14 15.54 1.98 -3.70
N ASP A 15 15.44 3.25 -3.29
CA ASP A 15 15.41 3.64 -1.88
C ASP A 15 14.15 3.07 -1.18
N ALA A 16 13.00 3.07 -1.85
CA ALA A 16 11.78 2.47 -1.32
C ALA A 16 11.88 0.93 -1.24
N LEU A 17 12.49 0.28 -2.23
CA LEU A 17 12.77 -1.18 -2.23
C LEU A 17 13.75 -1.58 -1.11
N ALA A 18 14.69 -0.70 -0.76
CA ALA A 18 15.64 -0.94 0.33
C ALA A 18 14.97 -1.02 1.72
N LEU A 19 13.74 -0.54 1.86
CA LEU A 19 12.94 -0.68 3.09
C LEU A 19 12.40 -2.10 3.30
N ARG A 20 12.47 -2.98 2.29
CA ARG A 20 11.90 -4.32 2.33
C ARG A 20 12.23 -5.11 3.60
N PRO A 21 13.51 -5.23 4.05
CA PRO A 21 13.82 -6.00 5.25
C PRO A 21 13.13 -5.46 6.51
N GLN A 22 13.01 -4.13 6.62
CA GLN A 22 12.35 -3.48 7.76
C GLN A 22 10.84 -3.70 7.73
N ILE A 23 10.23 -3.62 6.54
CA ILE A 23 8.79 -3.86 6.36
C ILE A 23 8.46 -5.33 6.66
N GLU A 24 9.25 -6.27 6.13
CA GLU A 24 9.05 -7.70 6.37
C GLU A 24 9.17 -8.04 7.87
N ALA A 25 10.18 -7.51 8.55
CA ALA A 25 10.37 -7.73 9.99
C ALA A 25 9.20 -7.18 10.81
N ALA A 26 8.70 -5.98 10.50
CA ALA A 26 7.55 -5.40 11.18
C ALA A 26 6.28 -6.22 10.96
N VAL A 27 6.03 -6.69 9.73
CA VAL A 27 4.88 -7.54 9.43
C VAL A 27 4.99 -8.90 10.13
N ASP A 28 6.18 -9.50 10.18
CA ASP A 28 6.40 -10.75 10.89
C ASP A 28 6.10 -10.61 12.38
N GLU A 29 6.62 -9.57 13.01
CA GLU A 29 6.34 -9.28 14.43
C GLU A 29 4.85 -9.08 14.68
N VAL A 30 4.15 -8.33 13.83
CA VAL A 30 2.69 -8.14 13.91
C VAL A 30 1.95 -9.47 13.78
N CYS A 31 2.36 -10.34 12.85
CA CYS A 31 1.75 -11.65 12.66
C CYS A 31 2.01 -12.59 13.83
N GLU A 32 3.21 -12.59 14.40
CA GLU A 32 3.58 -13.38 15.57
C GLU A 32 2.78 -12.99 16.82
N GLN A 33 2.54 -11.69 17.00
CA GLN A 33 1.71 -11.17 18.08
C GLN A 33 0.21 -11.46 17.88
N GLY A 34 -0.20 -11.76 16.65
CA GLY A 34 -1.60 -11.91 16.24
C GLY A 34 -2.27 -10.57 15.97
N TYR A 35 -3.21 -10.55 15.04
CA TYR A 35 -4.04 -9.38 14.72
C TYR A 35 -5.43 -9.80 14.25
N SER A 36 -6.41 -8.90 14.31
CA SER A 36 -7.79 -9.19 13.93
C SER A 36 -8.11 -8.78 12.48
N ASN A 37 -7.58 -7.64 12.06
CA ASN A 37 -7.83 -7.05 10.73
C ASN A 37 -6.79 -5.98 10.39
N ILE A 38 -6.79 -5.55 9.13
CA ILE A 38 -5.88 -4.52 8.61
C ILE A 38 -6.71 -3.34 8.11
N PHE A 39 -6.44 -2.16 8.62
CA PHE A 39 -7.02 -0.90 8.14
C PHE A 39 -5.99 -0.09 7.37
N PHE A 40 -6.18 0.06 6.08
CA PHE A 40 -5.46 1.06 5.30
C PHE A 40 -6.16 2.39 5.45
N ILE A 41 -5.49 3.37 6.05
CA ILE A 41 -6.06 4.69 6.34
C ILE A 41 -5.28 5.75 5.57
N GLY A 42 -5.97 6.56 4.77
CA GLY A 42 -5.36 7.55 3.91
C GLY A 42 -6.20 8.80 3.71
N CYS A 43 -5.63 9.78 3.00
CA CYS A 43 -6.29 11.02 2.62
C CYS A 43 -6.02 11.31 1.13
N GLY A 44 -7.08 11.52 0.34
CA GLY A 44 -6.95 11.81 -1.08
C GLY A 44 -6.20 10.73 -1.88
N GLY A 45 -5.10 11.12 -2.54
CA GLY A 45 -4.30 10.20 -3.36
C GLY A 45 -3.73 9.01 -2.58
N THR A 46 -3.29 9.22 -1.34
CA THR A 46 -2.74 8.15 -0.52
C THR A 46 -3.79 7.12 -0.11
N TRP A 47 -5.05 7.53 0.08
CA TRP A 47 -6.17 6.61 0.22
C TRP A 47 -6.42 5.82 -1.07
N ALA A 48 -6.42 6.48 -2.23
CA ALA A 48 -6.68 5.81 -3.51
C ALA A 48 -5.65 4.70 -3.81
N HIS A 49 -4.39 4.85 -3.38
CA HIS A 49 -3.36 3.83 -3.50
C HIS A 49 -3.66 2.55 -2.70
N THR A 50 -4.52 2.62 -1.70
CA THR A 50 -4.85 1.45 -0.86
C THR A 50 -5.86 0.51 -1.51
N LEU A 51 -6.70 1.02 -2.42
CA LEU A 51 -7.76 0.24 -3.06
C LEU A 51 -7.27 -0.98 -3.86
N PRO A 52 -6.19 -0.90 -4.66
CA PRO A 52 -5.60 -2.07 -5.29
C PRO A 52 -5.08 -3.10 -4.27
N MET A 53 -4.59 -2.65 -3.12
CA MET A 53 -4.09 -3.53 -2.05
C MET A 53 -5.24 -4.33 -1.43
N LYS A 54 -6.34 -3.66 -1.11
CA LYS A 54 -7.56 -4.32 -0.64
C LYS A 54 -8.04 -5.35 -1.66
N TYR A 55 -8.18 -4.96 -2.92
CA TYR A 55 -8.61 -5.87 -3.99
C TYR A 55 -7.69 -7.09 -4.11
N TRP A 56 -6.37 -6.91 -4.02
CA TRP A 56 -5.41 -8.00 -4.07
C TRP A 56 -5.62 -8.99 -2.92
N VAL A 57 -5.74 -8.51 -1.70
CA VAL A 57 -6.00 -9.37 -0.52
C VAL A 57 -7.31 -10.13 -0.69
N GLU A 58 -8.42 -9.44 -0.93
CA GLU A 58 -9.77 -10.03 -1.04
C GLU A 58 -9.91 -11.05 -2.17
N THR A 59 -9.14 -10.90 -3.26
CA THR A 59 -9.14 -11.86 -4.37
C THR A 59 -8.18 -13.04 -4.17
N THR A 60 -7.29 -12.95 -3.15
CA THR A 60 -6.28 -13.97 -2.88
C THR A 60 -6.69 -14.87 -1.73
N THR A 61 -7.28 -14.34 -0.67
CA THR A 61 -7.67 -15.11 0.52
C THR A 61 -8.85 -14.46 1.25
N ALA A 62 -9.62 -15.28 1.97
CA ALA A 62 -10.63 -14.83 2.92
C ALA A 62 -10.10 -14.76 4.37
N ASP A 63 -8.87 -15.21 4.61
CA ASP A 63 -8.29 -15.34 5.96
C ASP A 63 -7.68 -14.03 6.48
N VAL A 64 -7.55 -13.01 5.62
CA VAL A 64 -7.06 -11.68 5.98
C VAL A 64 -8.17 -10.67 5.76
N ASP A 65 -8.73 -10.15 6.84
CA ASP A 65 -9.77 -9.11 6.81
C ASP A 65 -9.11 -7.73 6.60
N VAL A 66 -9.51 -7.02 5.53
CA VAL A 66 -8.89 -5.76 5.11
C VAL A 66 -9.90 -4.67 4.80
N HIS A 67 -9.65 -3.48 5.31
CA HIS A 67 -10.47 -2.29 5.16
C HIS A 67 -9.66 -1.15 4.55
N CYS A 68 -10.32 -0.24 3.81
CA CYS A 68 -9.72 0.99 3.27
C CYS A 68 -10.58 2.18 3.65
N GLU A 69 -10.04 3.05 4.50
CA GLU A 69 -10.76 4.13 5.12
C GLU A 69 -10.17 5.50 4.75
N ILE A 70 -11.04 6.47 4.53
CA ILE A 70 -10.63 7.88 4.46
C ILE A 70 -10.44 8.36 5.91
N ALA A 71 -9.29 8.94 6.23
CA ALA A 71 -8.93 9.31 7.59
C ALA A 71 -9.99 10.14 8.32
N ALA A 72 -10.59 11.13 7.65
CA ALA A 72 -11.64 11.96 8.24
C ALA A 72 -12.94 11.19 8.53
N GLU A 73 -13.33 10.26 7.65
CA GLU A 73 -14.52 9.42 7.84
C GLU A 73 -14.29 8.39 8.94
N PHE A 74 -13.10 7.79 8.97
CA PHE A 74 -12.67 6.87 10.02
C PHE A 74 -12.74 7.53 11.41
N LEU A 75 -12.24 8.75 11.54
CA LEU A 75 -12.31 9.52 12.80
C LEU A 75 -13.75 9.85 13.21
N ALA A 76 -14.59 10.21 12.24
CA ALA A 76 -15.97 10.57 12.52
C ALA A 76 -16.84 9.38 12.94
N CYS A 77 -16.60 8.22 12.35
CA CYS A 77 -17.37 7.01 12.59
C CYS A 77 -16.51 5.75 12.37
N PRO A 78 -15.64 5.37 13.32
CA PRO A 78 -14.81 4.20 13.20
C PRO A 78 -15.65 2.94 12.96
N PRO A 79 -15.26 2.06 12.01
CA PRO A 79 -15.95 0.78 11.80
C PRO A 79 -16.01 -0.05 13.07
N LYS A 80 -17.12 -0.75 13.31
CA LYS A 80 -17.29 -1.60 14.52
C LYS A 80 -16.31 -2.76 14.61
N THR A 81 -15.68 -3.11 13.49
CA THR A 81 -14.63 -4.13 13.42
C THR A 81 -13.28 -3.61 13.90
N PHE A 82 -13.10 -2.28 13.98
CA PHE A 82 -11.88 -1.67 14.51
C PHE A 82 -11.77 -1.92 16.03
N ASN A 83 -10.61 -2.39 16.47
CA ASN A 83 -10.35 -2.71 17.88
C ASN A 83 -8.82 -2.65 18.18
N LYS A 84 -8.44 -2.91 19.43
CA LYS A 84 -7.04 -2.88 19.88
C LYS A 84 -6.11 -3.88 19.18
N ASP A 85 -6.65 -4.93 18.59
CA ASP A 85 -5.89 -5.93 17.84
C ASP A 85 -5.86 -5.62 16.33
N SER A 86 -6.39 -4.46 15.92
CA SER A 86 -6.30 -3.97 14.54
C SER A 86 -4.89 -3.51 14.19
N VAL A 87 -4.55 -3.64 12.92
CA VAL A 87 -3.32 -3.09 12.32
C VAL A 87 -3.69 -1.94 11.40
N CYS A 88 -3.16 -0.74 11.68
CA CYS A 88 -3.45 0.47 10.95
C CYS A 88 -2.25 0.86 10.08
N VAL A 89 -2.45 0.86 8.77
CA VAL A 89 -1.41 1.13 7.77
C VAL A 89 -1.64 2.50 7.16
N PHE A 90 -0.66 3.36 7.31
CA PHE A 90 -0.68 4.73 6.80
C PHE A 90 0.39 4.94 5.72
N SER A 91 0.07 5.80 4.77
CA SER A 91 1.04 6.34 3.81
C SER A 91 0.80 7.84 3.69
N THR A 92 1.84 8.62 3.88
CA THR A 92 1.75 10.09 3.77
C THR A 92 3.05 10.65 3.21
N ARG A 93 2.95 11.70 2.41
CA ARG A 93 4.13 12.39 1.89
C ARG A 93 4.75 13.29 2.94
N THR A 94 3.99 14.24 3.41
CA THR A 94 4.49 15.30 4.30
C THR A 94 4.46 14.93 5.78
N GLY A 95 3.61 13.95 6.16
CA GLY A 95 3.35 13.64 7.57
C GLY A 95 2.72 14.78 8.38
N THR A 96 2.20 15.81 7.69
CA THR A 96 1.60 17.01 8.31
C THR A 96 0.11 17.15 8.07
N THR A 97 -0.51 16.21 7.35
CA THR A 97 -1.96 16.20 7.09
C THR A 97 -2.70 16.00 8.40
N PRO A 98 -3.54 16.97 8.85
CA PRO A 98 -4.17 16.91 10.17
C PRO A 98 -4.98 15.63 10.40
N GLU A 99 -5.75 15.19 9.40
CA GLU A 99 -6.59 13.99 9.49
C GLU A 99 -5.73 12.71 9.66
N ILE A 100 -4.54 12.67 9.07
CA ILE A 100 -3.61 11.54 9.22
C ILE A 100 -2.99 11.54 10.62
N ILE A 101 -2.59 12.72 11.13
CA ILE A 101 -2.03 12.86 12.47
C ILE A 101 -3.06 12.40 13.52
N GLU A 102 -4.28 12.94 13.43
CA GLU A 102 -5.34 12.61 14.38
C GLU A 102 -5.78 11.14 14.27
N ALA A 103 -5.83 10.56 13.05
CA ALA A 103 -6.15 9.15 12.87
C ALA A 103 -5.07 8.23 13.44
N ALA A 104 -3.79 8.53 13.21
CA ALA A 104 -2.69 7.75 13.76
C ALA A 104 -2.68 7.81 15.30
N LYS A 105 -2.86 9.03 15.86
CA LYS A 105 -2.99 9.23 17.31
C LYS A 105 -4.18 8.45 17.88
N PHE A 106 -5.35 8.54 17.25
CA PHE A 106 -6.53 7.80 17.67
C PHE A 106 -6.27 6.29 17.68
N CYS A 107 -5.68 5.73 16.60
CA CYS A 107 -5.37 4.31 16.52
C CYS A 107 -4.43 3.87 17.68
N GLN A 108 -3.38 4.64 17.94
CA GLN A 108 -2.44 4.36 19.02
C GLN A 108 -3.12 4.43 20.41
N GLU A 109 -3.96 5.44 20.66
CA GLU A 109 -4.71 5.60 21.90
C GLU A 109 -5.70 4.44 22.14
N GLN A 110 -6.24 3.82 21.06
CA GLN A 110 -7.08 2.63 21.13
C GLN A 110 -6.28 1.33 21.29
N GLY A 111 -4.95 1.40 21.26
CA GLY A 111 -4.05 0.25 21.39
C GLY A 111 -3.85 -0.53 20.09
N ALA A 112 -4.34 -0.04 18.95
CA ALA A 112 -4.10 -0.61 17.63
C ALA A 112 -2.66 -0.33 17.19
N ARG A 113 -2.05 -1.26 16.45
CA ARG A 113 -0.68 -1.11 15.95
C ARG A 113 -0.65 -0.27 14.68
N THR A 114 0.32 0.63 14.60
CA THR A 114 0.43 1.61 13.52
C THR A 114 1.71 1.42 12.73
N LEU A 115 1.56 1.17 11.42
CA LEU A 115 2.64 1.07 10.44
C LEU A 115 2.56 2.27 9.50
N MET A 116 3.60 3.08 9.42
CA MET A 116 3.54 4.34 8.66
C MET A 116 4.73 4.53 7.73
N TYR A 117 4.41 4.73 6.45
CA TYR A 117 5.36 5.23 5.46
C TYR A 117 5.26 6.75 5.33
N VAL A 118 6.41 7.41 5.33
CA VAL A 118 6.53 8.85 5.12
C VAL A 118 7.64 9.16 4.12
N SER A 119 7.45 10.23 3.33
CA SER A 119 8.49 10.73 2.40
C SER A 119 9.33 11.86 2.98
N ASN A 120 9.00 12.35 4.17
CA ASN A 120 9.78 13.31 4.94
C ASN A 120 10.02 12.76 6.33
N ASP A 121 11.27 12.81 6.80
CA ASP A 121 11.63 12.35 8.13
C ASP A 121 11.17 13.33 9.23
N ASN A 122 11.01 12.80 10.45
CA ASN A 122 10.68 13.57 11.66
C ASN A 122 9.44 14.46 11.54
N THR A 123 8.35 13.90 11.00
CA THR A 123 7.09 14.62 10.83
C THR A 123 6.12 14.35 11.97
N PRO A 124 5.14 15.25 12.24
CA PRO A 124 4.20 15.07 13.35
C PRO A 124 3.44 13.73 13.35
N ALA A 125 3.07 13.22 12.17
CA ALA A 125 2.37 11.95 12.08
C ALA A 125 3.21 10.76 12.57
N THR A 126 4.55 10.83 12.42
CA THR A 126 5.44 9.73 12.83
C THR A 126 5.57 9.60 14.35
N GLU A 127 5.13 10.58 15.14
CA GLU A 127 5.11 10.48 16.60
C GLU A 127 4.15 9.37 17.07
N TYR A 128 3.12 9.08 16.27
CA TYR A 128 2.06 8.11 16.57
C TYR A 128 2.21 6.80 15.79
N ALA A 129 3.39 6.51 15.25
CA ALA A 129 3.67 5.27 14.54
C ALA A 129 4.55 4.34 15.36
N ASP A 130 4.12 3.07 15.51
CA ASP A 130 4.94 2.03 16.16
C ASP A 130 6.06 1.58 15.22
N TYR A 131 5.75 1.46 13.92
CA TYR A 131 6.72 1.11 12.86
C TYR A 131 6.78 2.22 11.83
N LYS A 132 7.98 2.76 11.61
CA LYS A 132 8.23 3.91 10.72
C LYS A 132 9.08 3.49 9.55
N PHE A 133 8.64 3.84 8.35
CA PHE A 133 9.35 3.57 7.10
C PHE A 133 9.55 4.88 6.35
N PHE A 134 10.79 5.23 6.11
CA PHE A 134 11.15 6.47 5.45
C PHE A 134 11.94 6.23 4.17
N SER A 135 11.45 6.78 3.06
CA SER A 135 12.26 7.01 1.87
C SER A 135 11.82 8.30 1.19
N PHE A 136 12.77 9.14 0.84
CA PHE A 136 12.47 10.43 0.22
C PHE A 136 11.85 10.26 -1.16
N ALA A 137 10.69 10.89 -1.38
CA ALA A 137 10.04 10.98 -2.68
C ALA A 137 9.33 12.33 -2.83
N GLU A 138 9.51 12.96 -3.99
CA GLU A 138 8.75 14.15 -4.38
C GLU A 138 7.44 13.75 -5.08
N ASP A 139 6.54 14.72 -5.30
CA ASP A 139 5.17 14.49 -5.79
C ASP A 139 5.09 13.68 -7.09
N ASP A 140 6.04 13.87 -8.00
CA ASP A 140 6.05 13.24 -9.31
C ASP A 140 6.48 11.76 -9.33
N VAL A 141 7.07 11.26 -8.21
CA VAL A 141 7.50 9.86 -8.03
C VAL A 141 7.01 9.26 -6.72
N LEU A 142 6.12 9.94 -6.03
CA LEU A 142 5.57 9.52 -4.74
C LEU A 142 4.73 8.23 -4.87
N CYS A 143 3.99 8.10 -5.96
CA CYS A 143 3.13 6.95 -6.20
C CYS A 143 3.93 5.64 -6.20
N GLU A 144 5.07 5.62 -6.88
CA GLU A 144 5.94 4.45 -6.98
C GLU A 144 6.50 4.06 -5.62
N ALA A 145 6.92 5.04 -4.82
CA ALA A 145 7.44 4.79 -3.48
C ALA A 145 6.35 4.23 -2.55
N ILE A 146 5.14 4.81 -2.56
CA ILE A 146 4.01 4.32 -1.77
C ILE A 146 3.59 2.91 -2.22
N TYR A 147 3.48 2.66 -3.53
CA TYR A 147 3.16 1.31 -4.01
C TYR A 147 4.23 0.30 -3.65
N THR A 148 5.51 0.66 -3.72
CA THR A 148 6.61 -0.22 -3.31
C THR A 148 6.47 -0.64 -1.85
N TYR A 149 6.17 0.32 -0.96
CA TYR A 149 5.89 0.04 0.45
C TYR A 149 4.66 -0.87 0.62
N GLN A 150 3.53 -0.49 0.04
CA GLN A 150 2.27 -1.21 0.24
C GLN A 150 2.29 -2.61 -0.37
N ILE A 151 2.90 -2.80 -1.55
CA ILE A 151 3.05 -4.11 -2.19
C ILE A 151 3.92 -5.02 -1.34
N THR A 152 5.05 -4.52 -0.82
CA THR A 152 5.94 -5.28 0.05
C THR A 152 5.22 -5.73 1.32
N LEU A 153 4.48 -4.82 1.94
CA LEU A 153 3.72 -5.07 3.16
C LEU A 153 2.62 -6.12 2.93
N VAL A 154 1.78 -5.94 1.91
CA VAL A 154 0.68 -6.86 1.59
C VAL A 154 1.21 -8.24 1.19
N ALA A 155 2.24 -8.29 0.34
CA ALA A 155 2.86 -9.55 -0.06
C ALA A 155 3.33 -10.34 1.17
N ARG A 156 3.90 -9.67 2.19
CA ARG A 156 4.37 -10.32 3.41
C ARG A 156 3.23 -10.81 4.28
N PHE A 157 2.15 -10.04 4.46
CA PHE A 157 0.95 -10.50 5.14
C PHE A 157 0.35 -11.74 4.47
N LEU A 158 0.22 -11.73 3.15
CA LEU A 158 -0.29 -12.87 2.37
C LEU A 158 0.63 -14.10 2.49
N LYS A 159 1.96 -13.92 2.52
CA LYS A 159 2.91 -15.01 2.77
C LYS A 159 2.68 -15.63 4.15
N ASN A 160 2.59 -14.79 5.19
CA ASN A 160 2.43 -15.25 6.56
C ASN A 160 1.06 -15.94 6.79
N ALA A 161 0.04 -15.53 6.05
CA ALA A 161 -1.26 -16.20 5.99
C ALA A 161 -1.25 -17.51 5.16
N GLY A 162 -0.11 -17.89 4.56
CA GLY A 162 0.00 -19.08 3.69
C GLY A 162 -0.68 -18.93 2.32
N ALA A 163 -1.14 -17.73 1.98
CA ALA A 163 -1.91 -17.45 0.77
C ALA A 163 -1.05 -17.04 -0.45
N PHE A 164 0.27 -16.90 -0.27
CA PHE A 164 1.17 -16.48 -1.35
C PHE A 164 2.38 -17.41 -1.54
N PRO A 165 2.18 -18.60 -2.12
CA PRO A 165 3.25 -19.62 -2.26
C PRO A 165 4.41 -19.20 -3.18
N LYS A 166 4.20 -18.22 -4.07
CA LYS A 166 5.24 -17.68 -4.97
C LYS A 166 5.91 -16.42 -4.44
N TYR A 167 5.82 -16.16 -3.14
CA TYR A 167 6.33 -14.95 -2.53
C TYR A 167 7.79 -14.66 -2.89
N ASP A 168 8.68 -15.62 -2.73
CA ASP A 168 10.12 -15.41 -2.92
C ASP A 168 10.45 -15.04 -4.38
N THR A 169 9.87 -15.77 -5.35
CA THR A 169 10.00 -15.43 -6.79
C THR A 169 9.44 -14.06 -7.10
N PHE A 170 8.26 -13.74 -6.57
CA PHE A 170 7.64 -12.43 -6.76
C PHE A 170 8.52 -11.31 -6.21
N MET A 171 9.04 -11.45 -4.99
CA MET A 171 9.87 -10.42 -4.37
C MET A 171 11.26 -10.29 -5.00
N GLU A 172 11.79 -11.34 -5.62
CA GLU A 172 13.00 -11.27 -6.43
C GLU A 172 12.76 -10.44 -7.71
N GLU A 173 11.67 -10.71 -8.44
CA GLU A 173 11.27 -9.95 -9.63
C GLU A 173 10.92 -8.50 -9.28
N PHE A 174 10.17 -8.30 -8.20
CA PHE A 174 9.76 -6.98 -7.73
C PHE A 174 10.96 -6.13 -7.29
N GLY A 175 11.97 -6.73 -6.66
CA GLY A 175 13.23 -6.06 -6.31
C GLY A 175 14.01 -5.51 -7.50
N ASN A 176 13.73 -6.01 -8.71
CA ASN A 176 14.34 -5.58 -9.96
C ASN A 176 13.38 -4.76 -10.86
N ILE A 177 12.30 -4.21 -10.30
CA ILE A 177 11.24 -3.58 -11.12
C ILE A 177 11.66 -2.23 -11.74
N ALA A 178 12.53 -1.45 -11.10
CA ALA A 178 12.89 -0.11 -11.53
C ALA A 178 13.33 -0.03 -13.00
N PRO A 179 14.24 -0.89 -13.51
CA PRO A 179 14.62 -0.89 -14.92
C PRO A 179 13.47 -1.17 -15.90
N PHE A 180 12.45 -1.91 -15.47
CA PHE A 180 11.27 -2.21 -16.30
C PHE A 180 10.30 -1.04 -16.37
N LEU A 181 10.22 -0.23 -15.33
CA LEU A 181 9.38 0.97 -15.31
C LEU A 181 9.94 2.08 -16.19
N ILE A 182 11.27 2.17 -16.29
CA ILE A 182 11.98 3.19 -17.06
C ILE A 182 12.02 2.86 -18.56
N LYS A 183 12.11 1.58 -18.95
CA LYS A 183 12.24 1.19 -20.35
C LYS A 183 11.08 1.74 -21.19
N PRO A 184 11.38 2.53 -22.25
CA PRO A 184 10.36 2.93 -23.20
C PRO A 184 9.71 1.65 -23.77
N ARG A 185 8.42 1.50 -23.54
CA ARG A 185 7.67 0.45 -24.23
C ARG A 185 7.64 0.80 -25.69
N THR A 186 8.40 0.11 -26.53
CA THR A 186 8.17 0.14 -27.97
C THR A 186 6.68 -0.11 -28.20
N PRO A 187 5.98 0.78 -28.94
CA PRO A 187 4.58 0.54 -29.24
C PRO A 187 4.45 -0.87 -29.81
N ARG A 188 3.62 -1.72 -29.21
CA ARG A 188 3.29 -3.00 -29.82
C ARG A 188 2.70 -2.71 -31.18
N THR A 189 3.46 -2.96 -32.24
CA THR A 189 3.01 -2.84 -33.64
C THR A 189 2.02 -3.95 -34.05
N SER A 190 1.69 -4.86 -33.17
CA SER A 190 0.60 -5.79 -33.35
C SER A 190 -0.63 -5.26 -32.61
N ALA A 191 -1.68 -4.95 -33.36
CA ALA A 191 -3.00 -4.67 -32.81
C ALA A 191 -3.33 -5.77 -31.80
N ALA A 192 -3.61 -5.38 -30.55
CA ALA A 192 -4.16 -6.31 -29.58
C ALA A 192 -5.42 -6.92 -30.23
N PRO A 193 -5.63 -8.24 -30.14
CA PRO A 193 -6.85 -8.82 -30.67
C PRO A 193 -8.03 -8.07 -30.02
N PRO A 194 -9.06 -7.73 -30.80
CA PRO A 194 -10.22 -7.03 -30.25
C PRO A 194 -10.76 -7.86 -29.09
N TRP A 195 -11.06 -7.20 -27.98
CA TRP A 195 -11.75 -7.84 -26.86
C TRP A 195 -12.92 -8.65 -27.40
N PRO A 196 -13.08 -9.91 -27.01
CA PRO A 196 -14.27 -10.67 -27.40
C PRO A 196 -15.49 -9.86 -26.95
N ARG A 197 -16.26 -9.36 -27.92
CA ARG A 197 -17.55 -8.74 -27.62
C ARG A 197 -18.44 -9.86 -27.09
N THR A 198 -18.58 -9.91 -25.76
CA THR A 198 -19.63 -10.74 -25.19
C THR A 198 -20.95 -10.15 -25.68
N SER A 199 -21.60 -10.82 -26.62
CA SER A 199 -22.98 -10.55 -27.04
C SER A 199 -23.91 -10.90 -25.87
N ARG A 200 -23.97 -10.04 -24.88
CA ARG A 200 -25.11 -10.03 -23.95
C ARG A 200 -26.23 -9.26 -24.64
N THR A 201 -27.09 -9.97 -25.31
CA THR A 201 -28.44 -9.49 -25.61
C THR A 201 -29.10 -9.15 -24.27
N PRO A 202 -29.64 -7.93 -24.08
CA PRO A 202 -30.46 -7.66 -22.92
C PRO A 202 -31.74 -8.47 -23.04
N THR A 203 -31.90 -9.49 -22.23
CA THR A 203 -33.23 -10.07 -21.99
C THR A 203 -33.97 -9.11 -21.10
N THR A 204 -34.78 -8.26 -21.72
CA THR A 204 -35.82 -7.48 -21.07
C THR A 204 -36.93 -8.47 -20.67
N THR A 205 -37.00 -8.79 -19.38
CA THR A 205 -38.22 -9.29 -18.76
C THR A 205 -38.50 -8.41 -17.57
N TRP A 206 -39.66 -7.72 -17.66
CA TRP A 206 -40.27 -6.88 -16.60
C TRP A 206 -40.74 -7.74 -15.43
#